data_a7f5b835d560388e9c7dfa130ae11716
#
_entry.id   a7f5b835d560388e9c7dfa130ae11716
#
_cell.length_a   1.000
_cell.length_b   1.000
_cell.length_c   1.000
_cell.angle_alpha   90.00
_cell.angle_beta   90.00
_cell.angle_gamma   90.00
#
_symmetry.space_group_name_H-M   'P 1'
#
loop_
_entity.id
_entity.type
_entity.pdbx_description
1 polymer ?
#
loop_
_entity_poly.entity_id
_entity_poly.type
_entity_poly.pdbx_seq_one_letter_code
_entity_poly.pdbx_strand_id
1 'polypeptide(L)'
;MQHPPLFPFPIPSPENNRRNCVIAFTTPQNYAGRLSELIQLKGWTPLWCPTVIVESTQLTISSIHQYLHPITNEPNSLLEEFSALAFTSRTGITAFSQALSISPRPPLTPNGEILTIAALGNDSELLNQDFIGKICENTERIRILVPPIATPSGLVDALGLGQGRKVLCPVPVVIGLDEPPVVPKFLDDLSKREWIPVRLDAYETRWAGAKCAVDVVTKSEEECGFDAIVFTSTGEVEGLLKSLREFGLDWEMVRRRCPRMVVAAHGPVTAAGAESLGVGIDVVSSNFGSFHGVVDALSHKWKSLENQES
;
A
#
# COMPACT_ATOMS: atom_id res chain seq x y z
N MET A 1 71.03 -6.03 -27.11
CA MET A 1 69.87 -5.12 -26.95
C MET A 1 68.61 -5.97 -27.10
N GLN A 2 67.98 -6.30 -25.96
CA GLN A 2 66.75 -7.07 -25.93
C GLN A 2 65.58 -6.09 -25.77
N HIS A 3 64.63 -6.13 -26.73
CA HIS A 3 63.38 -5.38 -26.65
C HIS A 3 62.48 -6.01 -25.60
N PRO A 4 61.81 -5.21 -24.72
CA PRO A 4 60.81 -5.74 -23.77
C PRO A 4 59.52 -6.11 -24.54
N PRO A 5 58.73 -7.12 -24.05
CA PRO A 5 57.50 -7.53 -24.68
C PRO A 5 56.41 -6.44 -24.50
N LEU A 6 55.74 -6.13 -25.63
CA LEU A 6 54.53 -5.30 -25.66
C LEU A 6 53.41 -6.02 -24.89
N PHE A 7 52.95 -5.44 -23.76
CA PHE A 7 51.74 -5.87 -23.07
C PHE A 7 50.52 -5.61 -23.96
N PRO A 8 49.65 -6.58 -24.19
CA PRO A 8 48.41 -6.32 -24.90
C PRO A 8 47.54 -5.39 -24.09
N PHE A 9 47.07 -4.29 -24.69
CA PHE A 9 46.06 -3.42 -24.12
C PHE A 9 44.81 -4.26 -23.81
N PRO A 10 44.15 -4.08 -22.64
CA PRO A 10 42.90 -4.77 -22.35
C PRO A 10 41.87 -4.33 -23.40
N ILE A 11 41.31 -5.29 -24.10
CA ILE A 11 40.16 -5.11 -24.99
C ILE A 11 39.03 -4.60 -24.07
N PRO A 12 38.43 -3.43 -24.35
CA PRO A 12 37.28 -3.01 -23.60
C PRO A 12 36.20 -4.08 -23.79
N SER A 13 35.73 -4.65 -22.66
CA SER A 13 34.55 -5.50 -22.64
C SER A 13 33.40 -4.73 -23.29
N PRO A 14 32.52 -5.37 -24.09
CA PRO A 14 31.38 -4.70 -24.66
C PRO A 14 30.59 -4.09 -23.53
N GLU A 15 30.62 -2.77 -23.42
CA GLU A 15 29.73 -2.03 -22.50
C GLU A 15 28.34 -2.48 -22.84
N ASN A 16 27.75 -3.16 -21.88
CA ASN A 16 26.36 -3.54 -21.87
C ASN A 16 25.55 -2.23 -21.96
N ASN A 17 25.16 -1.88 -23.19
CA ASN A 17 24.36 -0.72 -23.52
C ASN A 17 22.92 -0.99 -23.03
N ARG A 18 22.80 -1.24 -21.71
CA ARG A 18 21.50 -1.36 -21.05
C ARG A 18 20.90 0.03 -21.09
N ARG A 19 19.91 0.22 -21.95
CA ARG A 19 19.01 1.37 -21.86
C ARG A 19 18.71 1.62 -20.40
N ASN A 20 18.95 2.84 -19.96
CA ASN A 20 18.61 3.27 -18.61
C ASN A 20 17.07 3.37 -18.53
N CYS A 21 16.40 2.25 -18.20
CA CYS A 21 14.94 2.19 -18.15
C CYS A 21 14.40 3.12 -17.07
N VAL A 22 13.50 4.01 -17.42
CA VAL A 22 12.81 4.91 -16.51
C VAL A 22 11.47 4.27 -16.08
N ILE A 23 11.30 4.07 -14.79
CA ILE A 23 10.12 3.46 -14.20
C ILE A 23 9.34 4.51 -13.41
N ALA A 24 8.21 4.95 -13.93
CA ALA A 24 7.27 5.76 -13.18
C ALA A 24 6.53 4.90 -12.14
N PHE A 25 6.25 5.46 -10.97
CA PHE A 25 5.42 4.80 -9.97
C PHE A 25 4.68 5.83 -9.11
N THR A 26 3.47 5.47 -8.70
CA THR A 26 2.49 6.39 -8.14
C THR A 26 2.26 6.22 -6.64
N THR A 27 3.03 5.33 -6.03
CA THR A 27 2.94 4.94 -4.62
C THR A 27 3.03 6.12 -3.66
N PRO A 28 2.23 6.16 -2.58
CA PRO A 28 2.32 7.20 -1.56
C PRO A 28 3.69 7.24 -0.88
N GLN A 29 4.03 8.40 -0.29
CA GLN A 29 5.34 8.70 0.27
C GLN A 29 5.85 7.65 1.27
N ASN A 30 4.98 7.13 2.13
CA ASN A 30 5.33 6.14 3.15
C ASN A 30 5.82 4.79 2.60
N TYR A 31 5.58 4.51 1.31
CA TYR A 31 6.01 3.29 0.62
C TYR A 31 7.03 3.56 -0.50
N ALA A 32 7.18 4.81 -0.92
CA ALA A 32 7.95 5.21 -2.10
C ALA A 32 9.43 4.84 -2.01
N GLY A 33 10.06 5.05 -0.86
CA GLY A 33 11.50 4.75 -0.66
C GLY A 33 11.81 3.29 -0.96
N ARG A 34 11.02 2.36 -0.42
CA ARG A 34 11.21 0.92 -0.63
C ARG A 34 11.08 0.51 -2.09
N LEU A 35 10.08 1.03 -2.81
CA LEU A 35 9.91 0.70 -4.23
C LEU A 35 11.02 1.33 -5.07
N SER A 36 11.41 2.59 -4.77
CA SER A 36 12.52 3.28 -5.43
C SER A 36 13.84 2.50 -5.31
N GLU A 37 14.18 2.03 -4.12
CA GLU A 37 15.39 1.21 -3.89
C GLU A 37 15.37 -0.07 -4.74
N LEU A 38 14.25 -0.77 -4.80
CA LEU A 38 14.13 -2.01 -5.59
C LEU A 38 14.28 -1.76 -7.10
N ILE A 39 13.75 -0.64 -7.60
CA ILE A 39 13.92 -0.22 -8.99
C ILE A 39 15.40 0.07 -9.27
N GLN A 40 16.07 0.82 -8.37
CA GLN A 40 17.50 1.14 -8.50
C GLN A 40 18.39 -0.11 -8.43
N LEU A 41 18.07 -1.09 -7.59
CA LEU A 41 18.80 -2.37 -7.53
C LEU A 41 18.78 -3.17 -8.84
N LYS A 42 17.79 -2.94 -9.71
CA LYS A 42 17.74 -3.51 -11.07
C LYS A 42 18.54 -2.68 -12.08
N GLY A 43 19.14 -1.54 -11.67
CA GLY A 43 19.83 -0.61 -12.55
C GLY A 43 18.88 0.29 -13.35
N TRP A 44 17.64 0.46 -12.89
CA TRP A 44 16.62 1.31 -13.50
C TRP A 44 16.52 2.65 -12.78
N THR A 45 16.01 3.66 -13.47
CA THR A 45 15.80 5.01 -12.90
C THR A 45 14.37 5.13 -12.39
N PRO A 46 14.15 5.33 -11.08
CA PRO A 46 12.81 5.56 -10.53
C PRO A 46 12.34 6.99 -10.83
N LEU A 47 11.09 7.11 -11.28
CA LEU A 47 10.36 8.38 -11.43
C LEU A 47 9.15 8.34 -10.48
N TRP A 48 9.28 8.97 -9.32
CA TRP A 48 8.22 8.96 -8.33
C TRP A 48 7.19 10.08 -8.57
N CYS A 49 5.95 9.70 -8.83
CA CYS A 49 4.82 10.58 -9.13
C CYS A 49 3.63 10.25 -8.22
N PRO A 50 3.66 10.62 -6.93
CA PRO A 50 2.62 10.23 -5.98
C PRO A 50 1.28 10.84 -6.37
N THR A 51 0.28 10.00 -6.64
CA THR A 51 -1.05 10.43 -7.05
C THR A 51 -2.06 10.44 -5.91
N VAL A 52 -1.68 9.81 -4.79
CA VAL A 52 -2.43 9.82 -3.54
C VAL A 52 -1.54 10.16 -2.35
N ILE A 53 -2.12 10.84 -1.37
CA ILE A 53 -1.50 11.11 -0.07
C ILE A 53 -2.20 10.25 0.96
N VAL A 54 -1.41 9.53 1.76
CA VAL A 54 -1.90 8.65 2.83
C VAL A 54 -1.28 9.11 4.14
N GLU A 55 -2.10 9.65 5.04
CA GLU A 55 -1.62 10.25 6.30
C GLU A 55 -2.66 10.19 7.41
N SER A 56 -2.16 10.20 8.65
CA SER A 56 -2.99 10.45 9.84
C SER A 56 -3.14 11.96 10.03
N THR A 57 -4.35 12.44 10.16
CA THR A 57 -4.66 13.85 10.44
C THR A 57 -5.09 14.02 11.89
N GLN A 58 -5.15 15.27 12.36
CA GLN A 58 -5.67 15.55 13.70
C GLN A 58 -7.10 15.03 13.88
N LEU A 59 -7.92 15.05 12.82
CA LEU A 59 -9.28 14.54 12.87
C LEU A 59 -9.30 13.02 13.03
N THR A 60 -8.52 12.28 12.24
CA THR A 60 -8.48 10.82 12.32
C THR A 60 -7.86 10.34 13.63
N ILE A 61 -6.83 11.02 14.14
CA ILE A 61 -6.28 10.75 15.48
C ILE A 61 -7.33 11.01 16.56
N SER A 62 -8.09 12.11 16.48
CA SER A 62 -9.18 12.38 17.43
C SER A 62 -10.29 11.33 17.36
N SER A 63 -10.61 10.80 16.17
CA SER A 63 -11.57 9.70 16.03
C SER A 63 -11.09 8.43 16.74
N ILE A 64 -9.80 8.09 16.64
CA ILE A 64 -9.23 6.96 17.38
C ILE A 64 -9.31 7.22 18.89
N HIS A 65 -8.98 8.44 19.34
CA HIS A 65 -9.00 8.81 20.76
C HIS A 65 -10.36 8.61 21.43
N GLN A 66 -11.47 8.76 20.69
CA GLN A 66 -12.81 8.49 21.22
C GLN A 66 -12.98 7.06 21.74
N TYR A 67 -12.25 6.11 21.15
CA TYR A 67 -12.29 4.70 21.57
C TYR A 67 -11.28 4.38 22.68
N LEU A 68 -10.20 5.17 22.79
CA LEU A 68 -9.12 4.94 23.76
C LEU A 68 -9.40 5.55 25.13
N HIS A 69 -10.29 6.54 25.21
CA HIS A 69 -10.57 7.26 26.43
C HIS A 69 -12.05 7.16 26.81
N PRO A 70 -12.35 7.10 28.12
CA PRO A 70 -13.73 7.16 28.58
C PRO A 70 -14.35 8.52 28.20
N ILE A 71 -15.54 8.49 27.66
CA ILE A 71 -16.37 9.68 27.47
C ILE A 71 -16.96 10.01 28.85
N THR A 72 -16.62 11.17 29.41
CA THR A 72 -17.15 11.79 30.64
C THR A 72 -17.95 10.87 31.58
N ASN A 73 -17.35 10.54 32.75
CA ASN A 73 -17.90 9.78 33.85
C ASN A 73 -17.95 8.24 33.74
N GLU A 74 -17.56 7.64 32.60
CA GLU A 74 -17.40 6.19 32.55
C GLU A 74 -15.97 5.80 32.96
N PRO A 75 -15.80 4.74 33.78
CA PRO A 75 -14.47 4.33 34.25
C PRO A 75 -13.62 3.68 33.15
N ASN A 76 -14.24 3.14 32.09
CA ASN A 76 -13.63 2.33 31.05
C ASN A 76 -13.63 3.03 29.70
N SER A 77 -12.65 2.74 28.85
CA SER A 77 -12.64 3.17 27.45
C SER A 77 -13.69 2.41 26.65
N LEU A 78 -14.15 3.00 25.53
CA LEU A 78 -15.07 2.30 24.62
C LEU A 78 -14.42 1.05 24.00
N LEU A 79 -13.08 0.96 23.98
CA LEU A 79 -12.37 -0.21 23.44
C LEU A 79 -12.70 -1.50 24.22
N GLU A 80 -13.11 -1.40 25.50
CA GLU A 80 -13.55 -2.56 26.31
C GLU A 80 -14.81 -3.24 25.76
N GLU A 81 -15.58 -2.57 24.92
CA GLU A 81 -16.78 -3.15 24.29
C GLU A 81 -16.48 -4.06 23.11
N PHE A 82 -15.23 -4.11 22.67
CA PHE A 82 -14.81 -4.84 21.48
C PHE A 82 -14.10 -6.14 21.83
N SER A 83 -14.45 -7.21 21.12
CA SER A 83 -13.77 -8.49 21.22
C SER A 83 -12.63 -8.62 20.21
N ALA A 84 -12.61 -7.75 19.19
CA ALA A 84 -11.55 -7.73 18.21
C ALA A 84 -11.25 -6.31 17.68
N LEU A 85 -9.98 -6.12 17.26
CA LEU A 85 -9.46 -4.96 16.55
C LEU A 85 -8.82 -5.49 15.25
N ALA A 86 -9.35 -5.11 14.08
CA ALA A 86 -8.99 -5.71 12.81
C ALA A 86 -8.34 -4.70 11.86
N PHE A 87 -7.04 -4.82 11.64
CA PHE A 87 -6.25 -3.98 10.76
C PHE A 87 -6.10 -4.60 9.38
N THR A 88 -6.53 -3.88 8.34
CA THR A 88 -6.35 -4.28 6.94
C THR A 88 -5.18 -3.56 6.26
N SER A 89 -4.45 -2.71 6.99
CA SER A 89 -3.30 -1.96 6.46
C SER A 89 -2.29 -1.59 7.55
N ARG A 90 -1.04 -1.47 7.14
CA ARG A 90 0.07 -0.95 7.95
C ARG A 90 -0.21 0.46 8.46
N THR A 91 -0.80 1.31 7.60
CA THR A 91 -1.14 2.70 7.96
C THR A 91 -2.15 2.76 9.10
N GLY A 92 -3.16 1.88 9.11
CA GLY A 92 -4.12 1.78 10.20
C GLY A 92 -3.46 1.45 11.55
N ILE A 93 -2.50 0.50 11.55
CA ILE A 93 -1.72 0.17 12.76
C ILE A 93 -0.89 1.37 13.22
N THR A 94 -0.21 2.04 12.29
CA THR A 94 0.62 3.21 12.59
C THR A 94 -0.20 4.36 13.18
N ALA A 95 -1.36 4.66 12.59
CA ALA A 95 -2.27 5.70 13.08
C ALA A 95 -2.77 5.38 14.50
N PHE A 96 -3.15 4.12 14.72
CA PHE A 96 -3.60 3.66 16.04
C PHE A 96 -2.46 3.74 17.07
N SER A 97 -1.23 3.35 16.69
CA SER A 97 -0.04 3.47 17.53
C SER A 97 0.29 4.92 17.89
N GLN A 98 0.12 5.85 16.95
CA GLN A 98 0.28 7.30 17.22
C GLN A 98 -0.72 7.78 18.25
N ALA A 99 -2.00 7.39 18.12
CA ALA A 99 -3.03 7.74 19.09
C ALA A 99 -2.73 7.15 20.47
N LEU A 100 -2.31 5.89 20.55
CA LEU A 100 -1.88 5.27 21.81
C LEU A 100 -0.72 6.00 22.48
N SER A 101 0.23 6.52 21.69
CA SER A 101 1.43 7.18 22.22
C SER A 101 1.17 8.52 22.91
N ILE A 102 0.05 9.16 22.63
CA ILE A 102 -0.40 10.38 23.32
C ILE A 102 -1.43 10.10 24.41
N SER A 103 -1.84 8.85 24.57
CA SER A 103 -2.72 8.41 25.66
C SER A 103 -1.94 8.38 26.97
N PRO A 104 -2.47 8.95 28.07
CA PRO A 104 -1.77 8.99 29.36
C PRO A 104 -1.71 7.60 30.04
N ARG A 105 -2.56 6.68 29.66
CA ARG A 105 -2.64 5.32 30.22
C ARG A 105 -3.18 4.33 29.18
N PRO A 106 -2.92 3.03 29.33
CA PRO A 106 -3.54 2.01 28.50
C PRO A 106 -5.07 2.06 28.54
N PRO A 107 -5.75 1.92 27.39
CA PRO A 107 -7.21 2.01 27.31
C PRO A 107 -7.92 0.79 27.91
N LEU A 108 -7.28 -0.38 27.95
CA LEU A 108 -7.88 -1.57 28.55
C LEU A 108 -7.45 -1.75 30.00
N THR A 109 -8.39 -2.16 30.84
CA THR A 109 -8.11 -2.54 32.22
C THR A 109 -7.28 -3.82 32.27
N PRO A 110 -6.49 -4.08 33.34
CA PRO A 110 -5.73 -5.33 33.45
C PRO A 110 -6.60 -6.58 33.53
N ASN A 111 -7.85 -6.44 33.98
CA ASN A 111 -8.81 -7.52 34.14
C ASN A 111 -9.95 -7.35 33.13
N GLY A 112 -10.30 -8.40 32.40
CA GLY A 112 -11.39 -8.38 31.42
C GLY A 112 -11.26 -9.48 30.38
N GLU A 113 -12.10 -9.45 29.37
CA GLU A 113 -12.07 -10.43 28.28
C GLU A 113 -10.85 -10.22 27.36
N ILE A 114 -10.49 -11.29 26.64
CA ILE A 114 -9.39 -11.25 25.68
C ILE A 114 -9.80 -10.39 24.48
N LEU A 115 -8.99 -9.38 24.17
CA LEU A 115 -9.07 -8.65 22.90
C LEU A 115 -8.20 -9.34 21.84
N THR A 116 -8.79 -9.72 20.70
CA THR A 116 -8.04 -10.22 19.56
C THR A 116 -7.63 -9.05 18.66
N ILE A 117 -6.33 -8.88 18.42
CA ILE A 117 -5.80 -7.89 17.46
C ILE A 117 -5.35 -8.64 16.22
N ALA A 118 -6.02 -8.36 15.11
CA ALA A 118 -5.79 -9.03 13.84
C ALA A 118 -5.11 -8.10 12.84
N ALA A 119 -4.09 -8.58 12.13
CA ALA A 119 -3.39 -7.82 11.10
C ALA A 119 -2.92 -8.70 9.93
N LEU A 120 -2.73 -8.11 8.75
CA LEU A 120 -2.37 -8.82 7.53
C LEU A 120 -0.86 -9.06 7.44
N GLY A 121 -0.46 -10.31 7.27
CA GLY A 121 0.91 -10.73 6.93
C GLY A 121 2.00 -9.99 7.72
N ASN A 122 2.96 -9.40 7.01
CA ASN A 122 4.10 -8.68 7.61
C ASN A 122 3.72 -7.39 8.36
N ASP A 123 2.50 -6.87 8.18
CA ASP A 123 2.05 -5.70 8.94
C ASP A 123 1.90 -6.02 10.43
N SER A 124 1.71 -7.31 10.77
CA SER A 124 1.67 -7.81 12.15
C SER A 124 2.96 -7.56 12.94
N GLU A 125 4.10 -7.33 12.28
CA GLU A 125 5.37 -6.98 12.93
C GLU A 125 5.28 -5.67 13.73
N LEU A 126 4.34 -4.78 13.37
CA LEU A 126 4.07 -3.55 14.11
C LEU A 126 3.32 -3.78 15.42
N LEU A 127 2.67 -4.94 15.58
CA LEU A 127 1.98 -5.34 16.80
C LEU A 127 2.97 -5.95 17.82
N ASN A 128 4.04 -5.24 18.07
CA ASN A 128 5.12 -5.66 18.98
C ASN A 128 4.74 -5.42 20.45
N GLN A 129 5.64 -5.78 21.38
CA GLN A 129 5.42 -5.66 22.82
C GLN A 129 5.15 -4.22 23.28
N ASP A 130 5.78 -3.21 22.64
CA ASP A 130 5.52 -1.80 22.93
C ASP A 130 4.08 -1.40 22.56
N PHE A 131 3.62 -1.83 21.38
CA PHE A 131 2.24 -1.60 20.93
C PHE A 131 1.24 -2.26 21.88
N ILE A 132 1.46 -3.55 22.22
CA ILE A 132 0.58 -4.33 23.09
C ILE A 132 0.52 -3.73 24.51
N GLY A 133 1.68 -3.37 25.07
CA GLY A 133 1.78 -2.77 26.40
C GLY A 133 1.09 -1.40 26.51
N LYS A 134 1.05 -0.64 25.40
CA LYS A 134 0.28 0.62 25.33
C LYS A 134 -1.24 0.40 25.31
N ILE A 135 -1.71 -0.78 24.90
CA ILE A 135 -3.14 -1.12 24.87
C ILE A 135 -3.60 -1.66 26.23
N CYS A 136 -2.80 -2.53 26.87
CA CYS A 136 -3.13 -3.15 28.13
C CYS A 136 -1.86 -3.47 28.93
N GLU A 137 -1.85 -3.14 30.23
CA GLU A 137 -0.75 -3.53 31.14
C GLU A 137 -0.65 -5.05 31.27
N ASN A 138 -1.78 -5.74 31.29
CA ASN A 138 -1.82 -7.20 31.26
C ASN A 138 -1.83 -7.69 29.82
N THR A 139 -0.66 -7.96 29.27
CA THR A 139 -0.48 -8.38 27.87
C THR A 139 -1.09 -9.76 27.57
N GLU A 140 -1.41 -10.59 28.59
CA GLU A 140 -2.10 -11.87 28.42
C GLU A 140 -3.56 -11.71 27.95
N ARG A 141 -4.14 -10.51 28.14
CA ARG A 141 -5.45 -10.15 27.57
C ARG A 141 -5.42 -9.93 26.05
N ILE A 142 -4.24 -9.82 25.45
CA ILE A 142 -4.10 -9.52 24.03
C ILE A 142 -3.72 -10.77 23.26
N ARG A 143 -4.52 -11.15 22.29
CA ARG A 143 -4.23 -12.23 21.36
C ARG A 143 -3.95 -11.66 19.97
N ILE A 144 -2.78 -11.89 19.44
CA ILE A 144 -2.45 -11.52 18.07
C ILE A 144 -2.93 -12.61 17.10
N LEU A 145 -3.61 -12.19 16.02
CA LEU A 145 -4.10 -13.04 14.95
C LEU A 145 -3.54 -12.58 13.62
N VAL A 146 -2.79 -13.47 12.96
CA VAL A 146 -2.29 -13.26 11.59
C VAL A 146 -2.93 -14.30 10.70
N PRO A 147 -3.71 -13.91 9.67
CA PRO A 147 -4.36 -14.87 8.79
C PRO A 147 -3.33 -15.58 7.91
N PRO A 148 -3.53 -16.86 7.58
CA PRO A 148 -2.64 -17.60 6.68
C PRO A 148 -2.64 -17.03 5.25
N ILE A 149 -3.74 -16.38 4.85
CA ILE A 149 -3.85 -15.63 3.59
C ILE A 149 -3.94 -14.15 3.93
N ALA A 150 -2.92 -13.37 3.57
CA ALA A 150 -2.79 -11.95 3.89
C ALA A 150 -3.72 -11.07 3.03
N THR A 151 -5.04 -11.32 3.13
CA THR A 151 -6.09 -10.55 2.47
C THR A 151 -7.19 -10.20 3.47
N PRO A 152 -7.99 -9.14 3.23
CA PRO A 152 -9.15 -8.83 4.08
C PRO A 152 -10.12 -9.99 4.24
N SER A 153 -10.40 -10.75 3.17
CA SER A 153 -11.24 -11.96 3.26
C SER A 153 -10.60 -13.05 4.12
N GLY A 154 -9.27 -13.28 3.97
CA GLY A 154 -8.53 -14.21 4.83
C GLY A 154 -8.55 -13.80 6.30
N LEU A 155 -8.55 -12.50 6.59
CA LEU A 155 -8.69 -11.98 7.94
C LEU A 155 -10.08 -12.30 8.53
N VAL A 156 -11.13 -12.11 7.74
CA VAL A 156 -12.51 -12.48 8.13
C VAL A 156 -12.63 -13.97 8.43
N ASP A 157 -12.05 -14.81 7.56
CA ASP A 157 -12.05 -16.27 7.76
C ASP A 157 -11.31 -16.67 9.03
N ALA A 158 -10.15 -16.06 9.31
CA ALA A 158 -9.35 -16.33 10.49
C ALA A 158 -10.00 -15.85 11.80
N LEU A 159 -10.77 -14.76 11.77
CA LEU A 159 -11.57 -14.29 12.91
C LEU A 159 -12.73 -15.25 13.25
N GLY A 160 -13.24 -15.98 12.25
CA GLY A 160 -14.34 -16.92 12.41
C GLY A 160 -15.69 -16.27 12.69
N LEU A 161 -16.59 -16.97 13.40
CA LEU A 161 -17.93 -16.47 13.74
C LEU A 161 -17.89 -15.44 14.87
N GLY A 162 -18.54 -14.31 14.65
CA GLY A 162 -18.64 -13.22 15.61
C GLY A 162 -19.60 -13.46 16.75
N GLN A 163 -20.70 -14.19 16.49
CA GLN A 163 -21.75 -14.45 17.48
C GLN A 163 -22.27 -13.16 18.17
N GLY A 164 -22.44 -12.11 17.38
CA GLY A 164 -22.91 -10.80 17.85
C GLY A 164 -21.86 -9.94 18.56
N ARG A 165 -20.59 -10.37 18.61
CA ARG A 165 -19.50 -9.58 19.21
C ARG A 165 -19.10 -8.42 18.30
N LYS A 166 -18.60 -7.33 18.91
CA LYS A 166 -18.14 -6.14 18.17
C LYS A 166 -16.68 -6.31 17.73
N VAL A 167 -16.39 -5.83 16.50
CA VAL A 167 -15.03 -5.70 15.97
C VAL A 167 -14.79 -4.27 15.50
N LEU A 168 -13.75 -3.62 16.03
CA LEU A 168 -13.32 -2.30 15.61
C LEU A 168 -12.42 -2.43 14.37
N CYS A 169 -12.75 -1.67 13.31
CA CYS A 169 -12.09 -1.74 12.01
C CYS A 169 -11.46 -0.39 11.64
N PRO A 170 -10.17 -0.15 11.98
CA PRO A 170 -9.45 1.04 11.55
C PRO A 170 -9.19 0.98 10.03
N VAL A 171 -9.88 1.83 9.30
CA VAL A 171 -9.87 1.89 7.83
C VAL A 171 -9.61 3.32 7.36
N PRO A 172 -9.28 3.55 6.05
CA PRO A 172 -9.15 4.90 5.51
C PRO A 172 -10.50 5.61 5.40
N VAL A 173 -10.48 6.93 5.57
CA VAL A 173 -11.45 7.82 4.95
C VAL A 173 -10.89 8.30 3.62
N VAL A 174 -11.66 8.17 2.54
CA VAL A 174 -11.22 8.51 1.18
C VAL A 174 -11.74 9.91 0.81
N ILE A 175 -10.85 10.78 0.35
CA ILE A 175 -11.17 12.18 0.06
C ILE A 175 -10.79 12.52 -1.38
N GLY A 176 -11.78 12.95 -2.16
CA GLY A 176 -11.59 13.36 -3.56
C GLY A 176 -11.29 12.25 -4.54
N LEU A 177 -11.47 10.99 -4.13
CA LEU A 177 -11.40 9.76 -4.92
C LEU A 177 -12.61 8.89 -4.56
N ASP A 178 -12.92 7.90 -5.36
CA ASP A 178 -13.93 6.91 -5.03
C ASP A 178 -13.42 5.93 -3.98
N GLU A 179 -14.26 5.56 -3.02
CA GLU A 179 -13.89 4.55 -2.04
C GLU A 179 -13.77 3.18 -2.72
N PRO A 180 -12.59 2.54 -2.66
CA PRO A 180 -12.43 1.22 -3.25
C PRO A 180 -13.38 0.21 -2.58
N PRO A 181 -13.98 -0.72 -3.34
CA PRO A 181 -14.97 -1.68 -2.82
C PRO A 181 -14.41 -2.64 -1.76
N VAL A 182 -13.09 -2.67 -1.56
CA VAL A 182 -12.43 -3.55 -0.60
C VAL A 182 -12.83 -3.26 0.84
N VAL A 183 -13.02 -1.98 1.22
CA VAL A 183 -13.40 -1.60 2.60
C VAL A 183 -14.86 -1.93 2.87
N PRO A 184 -15.84 -1.46 2.07
CA PRO A 184 -17.25 -1.86 2.23
C PRO A 184 -17.43 -3.38 2.23
N LYS A 185 -16.76 -4.09 1.31
CA LYS A 185 -16.81 -5.54 1.22
C LYS A 185 -16.27 -6.22 2.49
N PHE A 186 -15.17 -5.74 3.05
CA PHE A 186 -14.59 -6.27 4.29
C PHE A 186 -15.58 -6.17 5.46
N LEU A 187 -16.22 -5.01 5.63
CA LEU A 187 -17.22 -4.80 6.69
C LEU A 187 -18.46 -5.67 6.50
N ASP A 188 -18.93 -5.82 5.25
CA ASP A 188 -20.05 -6.69 4.90
C ASP A 188 -19.72 -8.17 5.13
N ASP A 189 -18.52 -8.62 4.75
CA ASP A 189 -18.06 -9.99 4.99
C ASP A 189 -17.95 -10.32 6.50
N LEU A 190 -17.53 -9.37 7.34
CA LEU A 190 -17.58 -9.50 8.80
C LEU A 190 -19.02 -9.64 9.30
N SER A 191 -19.94 -8.80 8.79
CA SER A 191 -21.37 -8.88 9.16
C SER A 191 -21.99 -10.22 8.80
N LYS A 192 -21.64 -10.78 7.62
CA LYS A 192 -22.06 -12.14 7.21
C LYS A 192 -21.56 -13.25 8.11
N ARG A 193 -20.45 -13.00 8.83
CA ARG A 193 -19.91 -13.89 9.87
C ARG A 193 -20.41 -13.56 11.28
N GLU A 194 -21.54 -12.87 11.38
CA GLU A 194 -22.18 -12.51 12.66
C GLU A 194 -21.35 -11.59 13.57
N TRP A 195 -20.34 -10.88 13.03
CA TRP A 195 -19.68 -9.78 13.73
C TRP A 195 -20.53 -8.51 13.63
N ILE A 196 -20.37 -7.61 14.61
CA ILE A 196 -20.86 -6.23 14.53
C ILE A 196 -19.63 -5.36 14.21
N PRO A 197 -19.32 -5.12 12.91
CA PRO A 197 -18.18 -4.31 12.54
C PRO A 197 -18.47 -2.83 12.81
N VAL A 198 -17.54 -2.17 13.48
CA VAL A 198 -17.57 -0.73 13.71
C VAL A 198 -16.45 -0.10 12.90
N ARG A 199 -16.80 0.69 11.89
CA ARG A 199 -15.87 1.46 11.10
C ARG A 199 -15.24 2.56 11.96
N LEU A 200 -13.90 2.65 11.91
CA LEU A 200 -13.14 3.72 12.51
C LEU A 200 -12.28 4.38 11.41
N ASP A 201 -12.57 5.63 11.12
CA ASP A 201 -11.77 6.43 10.18
C ASP A 201 -10.44 6.79 10.83
N ALA A 202 -9.42 5.94 10.57
CA ALA A 202 -8.13 5.97 11.26
C ALA A 202 -7.07 6.80 10.55
N TYR A 203 -7.18 6.98 9.24
CA TYR A 203 -6.26 7.77 8.42
C TYR A 203 -6.96 8.23 7.13
N GLU A 204 -6.40 9.24 6.49
CA GLU A 204 -6.91 9.74 5.21
C GLU A 204 -6.15 9.13 4.04
N THR A 205 -6.90 8.81 2.98
CA THR A 205 -6.37 8.58 1.63
C THR A 205 -7.00 9.64 0.73
N ARG A 206 -6.20 10.57 0.25
CA ARG A 206 -6.72 11.68 -0.55
C ARG A 206 -5.95 11.85 -1.86
N TRP A 207 -6.65 12.35 -2.87
CA TRP A 207 -6.02 12.76 -4.11
C TRP A 207 -4.91 13.79 -3.88
N ALA A 208 -3.74 13.57 -4.50
CA ALA A 208 -2.59 14.45 -4.34
C ALA A 208 -2.72 15.80 -5.09
N GLY A 209 -3.80 15.99 -5.84
CA GLY A 209 -4.08 17.20 -6.60
C GLY A 209 -3.56 17.18 -8.04
N ALA A 210 -3.95 18.16 -8.83
CA ALA A 210 -3.66 18.22 -10.27
C ALA A 210 -2.17 18.07 -10.61
N LYS A 211 -1.31 18.68 -9.81
CA LYS A 211 0.14 18.75 -10.09
C LYS A 211 0.86 17.39 -10.00
N CYS A 212 0.23 16.36 -9.44
CA CYS A 212 0.89 15.05 -9.27
C CYS A 212 1.19 14.35 -10.60
N ALA A 213 0.50 14.70 -11.70
CA ALA A 213 0.76 14.16 -13.02
C ALA A 213 1.83 14.93 -13.83
N VAL A 214 2.37 16.04 -13.32
CA VAL A 214 3.30 16.90 -14.10
C VAL A 214 4.48 16.11 -14.64
N ASP A 215 5.14 15.29 -13.82
CA ASP A 215 6.30 14.52 -14.26
C ASP A 215 5.94 13.45 -15.28
N VAL A 216 4.76 12.80 -15.13
CA VAL A 216 4.24 11.85 -16.12
C VAL A 216 3.94 12.57 -17.44
N VAL A 217 3.30 13.74 -17.39
CA VAL A 217 2.99 14.54 -18.58
C VAL A 217 4.28 14.96 -19.29
N THR A 218 5.20 15.60 -18.57
CA THR A 218 6.46 16.07 -19.11
C THR A 218 7.28 14.93 -19.72
N LYS A 219 7.40 13.81 -19.00
CA LYS A 219 8.12 12.64 -19.52
C LYS A 219 7.44 12.01 -20.73
N SER A 220 6.09 12.01 -20.78
CA SER A 220 5.38 11.48 -21.94
C SER A 220 5.60 12.30 -23.23
N GLU A 221 6.06 13.54 -23.12
CA GLU A 221 6.38 14.44 -24.24
C GLU A 221 7.82 14.26 -24.75
N GLU A 222 8.70 13.62 -23.99
CA GLU A 222 10.05 13.29 -24.42
C GLU A 222 10.06 12.11 -25.41
N GLU A 223 11.00 12.08 -26.35
CA GLU A 223 11.09 11.07 -27.42
C GLU A 223 11.16 9.62 -26.89
N CYS A 224 11.78 9.40 -25.73
CA CYS A 224 11.89 8.08 -25.09
C CYS A 224 10.91 7.88 -23.93
N GLY A 225 10.29 8.94 -23.42
CA GLY A 225 9.29 8.91 -22.37
C GLY A 225 9.76 8.17 -21.11
N PHE A 226 8.93 7.22 -20.67
CA PHE A 226 9.25 6.26 -19.62
C PHE A 226 8.86 4.83 -20.07
N ASP A 227 9.62 3.84 -19.57
CA ASP A 227 9.54 2.46 -20.07
C ASP A 227 8.46 1.64 -19.34
N ALA A 228 8.12 2.03 -18.11
CA ALA A 228 7.00 1.43 -17.38
C ALA A 228 6.36 2.41 -16.40
N ILE A 229 5.11 2.10 -16.03
CA ILE A 229 4.42 2.69 -14.90
C ILE A 229 3.91 1.60 -13.96
N VAL A 230 4.11 1.78 -12.65
CA VAL A 230 3.72 0.83 -11.62
C VAL A 230 2.65 1.44 -10.74
N PHE A 231 1.52 0.73 -10.61
CA PHE A 231 0.44 1.05 -9.69
C PHE A 231 0.41 0.05 -8.53
N THR A 232 0.27 0.53 -7.31
CA THR A 232 0.16 -0.34 -6.13
C THR A 232 -1.24 -0.37 -5.53
N SER A 233 -2.13 0.54 -5.94
CA SER A 233 -3.54 0.57 -5.56
C SER A 233 -4.43 1.15 -6.65
N THR A 234 -5.73 0.85 -6.59
CA THR A 234 -6.75 1.43 -7.51
C THR A 234 -6.85 2.96 -7.35
N GLY A 235 -6.75 3.47 -6.12
CA GLY A 235 -6.80 4.91 -5.86
C GLY A 235 -5.65 5.68 -6.51
N GLU A 236 -4.48 5.04 -6.68
CA GLU A 236 -3.35 5.63 -7.41
C GLU A 236 -3.67 5.80 -8.90
N VAL A 237 -4.31 4.80 -9.51
CA VAL A 237 -4.76 4.86 -10.91
C VAL A 237 -5.78 5.99 -11.08
N GLU A 238 -6.81 6.03 -10.23
CA GLU A 238 -7.84 7.06 -10.26
C GLU A 238 -7.25 8.45 -10.09
N GLY A 239 -6.35 8.62 -9.10
CA GLY A 239 -5.65 9.87 -8.84
C GLY A 239 -4.84 10.35 -10.03
N LEU A 240 -4.14 9.45 -10.75
CA LEU A 240 -3.44 9.78 -11.99
C LEU A 240 -4.40 10.22 -13.08
N LEU A 241 -5.46 9.46 -13.35
CA LEU A 241 -6.44 9.77 -14.38
C LEU A 241 -7.12 11.12 -14.14
N LYS A 242 -7.47 11.39 -12.87
CA LYS A 242 -8.02 12.67 -12.46
C LYS A 242 -7.04 13.81 -12.72
N SER A 243 -5.77 13.62 -12.38
CA SER A 243 -4.74 14.63 -12.60
C SER A 243 -4.43 14.87 -14.07
N LEU A 244 -4.40 13.82 -14.90
CA LEU A 244 -4.21 13.96 -16.36
C LEU A 244 -5.31 14.83 -17.00
N ARG A 245 -6.57 14.66 -16.57
CA ARG A 245 -7.70 15.47 -17.06
C ARG A 245 -7.51 16.97 -16.80
N GLU A 246 -6.89 17.35 -15.68
CA GLU A 246 -6.57 18.74 -15.39
C GLU A 246 -5.56 19.36 -16.38
N PHE A 247 -4.76 18.51 -17.05
CA PHE A 247 -3.87 18.89 -18.15
C PHE A 247 -4.50 18.74 -19.55
N GLY A 248 -5.79 18.41 -19.62
CA GLY A 248 -6.48 18.14 -20.89
C GLY A 248 -6.03 16.83 -21.56
N LEU A 249 -5.47 15.90 -20.78
CA LEU A 249 -5.01 14.59 -21.26
C LEU A 249 -5.93 13.47 -20.74
N ASP A 250 -6.01 12.40 -21.54
CA ASP A 250 -6.54 11.12 -21.12
C ASP A 250 -5.45 10.03 -21.13
N TRP A 251 -5.79 8.85 -20.63
CA TRP A 251 -4.87 7.73 -20.58
C TRP A 251 -4.44 7.25 -21.96
N GLU A 252 -5.36 7.26 -22.92
CA GLU A 252 -5.09 6.86 -24.30
C GLU A 252 -4.06 7.78 -24.97
N MET A 253 -4.09 9.07 -24.65
CA MET A 253 -3.08 10.03 -25.11
C MET A 253 -1.70 9.69 -24.55
N VAL A 254 -1.59 9.34 -23.27
CA VAL A 254 -0.34 8.91 -22.64
C VAL A 254 0.17 7.62 -23.29
N ARG A 255 -0.71 6.64 -23.51
CA ARG A 255 -0.35 5.37 -24.18
C ARG A 255 0.12 5.59 -25.62
N ARG A 256 -0.48 6.50 -26.38
CA ARG A 256 -0.03 6.84 -27.75
C ARG A 256 1.32 7.53 -27.77
N ARG A 257 1.63 8.37 -26.78
CA ARG A 257 2.96 9.02 -26.66
C ARG A 257 4.03 8.02 -26.22
N CYS A 258 3.68 7.05 -25.39
CA CYS A 258 4.58 6.02 -24.86
C CYS A 258 4.12 4.60 -25.28
N PRO A 259 4.16 4.24 -26.58
CA PRO A 259 3.54 3.00 -27.10
C PRO A 259 4.19 1.72 -26.59
N ARG A 260 5.46 1.79 -26.15
CA ARG A 260 6.21 0.66 -25.60
C ARG A 260 6.21 0.61 -24.07
N MET A 261 5.56 1.57 -23.42
CA MET A 261 5.44 1.61 -21.95
C MET A 261 4.70 0.36 -21.44
N VAL A 262 5.30 -0.30 -20.46
CA VAL A 262 4.67 -1.43 -19.75
C VAL A 262 3.88 -0.90 -18.55
N VAL A 263 2.62 -1.27 -18.44
CA VAL A 263 1.76 -0.93 -17.30
C VAL A 263 1.72 -2.11 -16.34
N ALA A 264 2.18 -1.90 -15.12
CA ALA A 264 2.28 -2.96 -14.12
C ALA A 264 1.41 -2.69 -12.89
N ALA A 265 0.72 -3.72 -12.42
CA ALA A 265 -0.03 -3.71 -11.17
C ALA A 265 0.64 -4.57 -10.11
N HIS A 266 0.69 -4.06 -8.87
CA HIS A 266 1.27 -4.78 -7.73
C HIS A 266 0.53 -6.07 -7.39
N GLY A 267 -0.77 -6.16 -7.70
CA GLY A 267 -1.57 -7.34 -7.44
C GLY A 267 -2.90 -7.37 -8.22
N PRO A 268 -3.63 -8.49 -8.13
CA PRO A 268 -4.85 -8.68 -8.92
C PRO A 268 -5.97 -7.68 -8.58
N VAL A 269 -6.07 -7.21 -7.34
CA VAL A 269 -7.06 -6.21 -6.94
C VAL A 269 -6.77 -4.88 -7.62
N THR A 270 -5.50 -4.45 -7.65
CA THR A 270 -5.07 -3.23 -8.35
C THR A 270 -5.29 -3.36 -9.85
N ALA A 271 -5.00 -4.52 -10.43
CA ALA A 271 -5.21 -4.77 -11.86
C ALA A 271 -6.69 -4.65 -12.24
N ALA A 272 -7.57 -5.36 -11.53
CA ALA A 272 -9.02 -5.31 -11.77
C ALA A 272 -9.59 -3.88 -11.60
N GLY A 273 -9.11 -3.15 -10.58
CA GLY A 273 -9.48 -1.75 -10.37
C GLY A 273 -9.00 -0.84 -11.50
N ALA A 274 -7.78 -1.00 -11.98
CA ALA A 274 -7.24 -0.25 -13.12
C ALA A 274 -8.03 -0.51 -14.40
N GLU A 275 -8.33 -1.76 -14.71
CA GLU A 275 -9.13 -2.16 -15.87
C GLU A 275 -10.54 -1.57 -15.82
N SER A 276 -11.18 -1.54 -14.65
CA SER A 276 -12.51 -0.91 -14.47
C SER A 276 -12.49 0.60 -14.74
N LEU A 277 -11.33 1.24 -14.57
CA LEU A 277 -11.10 2.66 -14.85
C LEU A 277 -10.59 2.91 -16.30
N GLY A 278 -10.51 1.87 -17.13
CA GLY A 278 -10.08 1.96 -18.53
C GLY A 278 -8.54 1.95 -18.71
N VAL A 279 -7.79 1.54 -17.69
CA VAL A 279 -6.32 1.39 -17.75
C VAL A 279 -5.99 -0.09 -17.91
N GLY A 280 -5.59 -0.49 -19.14
CA GLY A 280 -5.13 -1.85 -19.40
C GLY A 280 -3.81 -2.15 -18.71
N ILE A 281 -3.69 -3.34 -18.10
CA ILE A 281 -2.52 -3.81 -17.36
C ILE A 281 -1.77 -4.85 -18.19
N ASP A 282 -0.48 -4.61 -18.43
CA ASP A 282 0.39 -5.53 -19.20
C ASP A 282 1.06 -6.59 -18.31
N VAL A 283 1.24 -6.29 -17.01
CA VAL A 283 1.90 -7.16 -16.03
C VAL A 283 1.21 -7.08 -14.67
N VAL A 284 0.89 -8.23 -14.12
CA VAL A 284 0.37 -8.35 -12.75
C VAL A 284 1.36 -9.19 -11.94
N SER A 285 1.76 -8.70 -10.76
CA SER A 285 2.57 -9.49 -9.85
C SER A 285 1.78 -10.68 -9.30
N SER A 286 2.40 -11.85 -9.32
CA SER A 286 1.88 -13.06 -8.64
C SER A 286 2.24 -13.10 -7.15
N ASN A 287 3.26 -12.33 -6.75
CA ASN A 287 3.69 -12.19 -5.35
C ASN A 287 3.47 -10.75 -4.88
N PHE A 288 2.28 -10.49 -4.35
CA PHE A 288 1.87 -9.16 -3.88
C PHE A 288 2.08 -8.95 -2.37
N GLY A 289 2.76 -9.85 -1.69
CA GLY A 289 3.20 -9.67 -0.30
C GLY A 289 4.36 -8.67 -0.15
N SER A 290 5.03 -8.31 -1.27
CA SER A 290 6.08 -7.30 -1.28
C SER A 290 6.25 -6.69 -2.68
N PHE A 291 6.86 -5.50 -2.76
CA PHE A 291 7.17 -4.84 -4.04
C PHE A 291 8.21 -5.58 -4.90
N HIS A 292 8.98 -6.51 -4.33
CA HIS A 292 9.83 -7.41 -5.12
C HIS A 292 9.05 -8.11 -6.23
N GLY A 293 7.82 -8.54 -5.93
CA GLY A 293 6.99 -9.26 -6.90
C GLY A 293 6.72 -8.46 -8.17
N VAL A 294 6.34 -7.18 -8.07
CA VAL A 294 6.06 -6.35 -9.26
C VAL A 294 7.34 -5.98 -10.01
N VAL A 295 8.43 -5.71 -9.30
CA VAL A 295 9.73 -5.42 -9.92
C VAL A 295 10.29 -6.64 -10.67
N ASP A 296 10.17 -7.82 -10.09
CA ASP A 296 10.56 -9.07 -10.76
C ASP A 296 9.66 -9.39 -11.96
N ALA A 297 8.36 -9.17 -11.85
CA ALA A 297 7.42 -9.37 -12.95
C ALA A 297 7.73 -8.46 -14.15
N LEU A 298 8.09 -7.17 -13.91
CA LEU A 298 8.60 -6.27 -14.95
C LEU A 298 9.89 -6.81 -15.58
N SER A 299 10.85 -7.25 -14.77
CA SER A 299 12.11 -7.82 -15.28
C SER A 299 11.89 -9.03 -16.17
N HIS A 300 10.96 -9.90 -15.81
CA HIS A 300 10.58 -11.07 -16.63
C HIS A 300 9.91 -10.66 -17.94
N LYS A 301 9.01 -9.66 -17.90
CA LYS A 301 8.34 -9.17 -19.10
C LYS A 301 9.33 -8.66 -20.14
N TRP A 302 10.30 -7.84 -19.72
CA TRP A 302 11.30 -7.30 -20.66
C TRP A 302 12.23 -8.37 -21.23
N LYS A 303 12.69 -9.33 -20.42
CA LYS A 303 13.47 -10.46 -20.95
C LYS A 303 12.71 -11.27 -21.99
N SER A 304 11.39 -11.42 -21.82
CA SER A 304 10.57 -12.13 -22.80
C SER A 304 10.38 -11.34 -24.11
N LEU A 305 10.35 -9.99 -24.04
CA LEU A 305 10.30 -9.13 -25.24
C LEU A 305 11.62 -9.15 -26.01
N GLU A 306 12.77 -9.07 -25.33
CA GLU A 306 14.10 -9.17 -25.95
C GLU A 306 14.29 -10.50 -26.71
N ASN A 307 13.78 -11.60 -26.15
CA ASN A 307 13.85 -12.92 -26.78
C ASN A 307 12.91 -13.09 -27.99
N GLN A 308 11.91 -12.23 -28.17
CA GLN A 308 11.00 -12.27 -29.31
C GLN A 308 11.49 -11.43 -30.48
N GLU A 309 12.38 -10.45 -30.22
CA GLU A 309 12.99 -9.58 -31.25
C GLU A 309 14.31 -10.15 -31.76
N SER A 310 14.86 -11.21 -31.14
CA SER A 310 16.08 -11.92 -31.54
C SER A 310 15.77 -13.15 -32.39
#